data_517eadd3806b756da10935b730409d2e
#
_entry.id   517eadd3806b756da10935b730409d2e
#
_cell.length_a   1.000
_cell.length_b   1.000
_cell.length_c   1.000
_cell.angle_alpha   90.00
_cell.angle_beta   90.00
_cell.angle_gamma   90.00
#
_symmetry.space_group_name_H-M   'P 1'
#
loop_
_entity.id
_entity.type
_entity.pdbx_description
1 polymer ?
#
loop_
_entity_poly.entity_id
_entity_poly.type
_entity_poly.pdbx_seq_one_letter_code
_entity_poly.pdbx_strand_id
1 'polypeptide(L)'
;MSRSPHDLESARQAERSQSGYRQQLSRLDQMLENGESWSGNERNCAFLNLGTNHSSTAQVHFATVSALTGLNFLEDSRAHALVDWDQDGNVDLCTTSRTAPRLRLMRNETTNENRIIAIRLIGKSCNRDAIGARVEVKMTGQRPIVKTLNAGEGFLSQSSKWLHFGLGPPPADLRTAPAIESLDVFWPGATQPQSFRDLKADFFYEIMQDVPVPKQLARRRDLSQQLVSKALELPGTSDSAQILLSSRLPLPPLSFKQFDGATQQVVQGEGEAVWLNLWASWCAPCLRELQEISSRADELRAAGVKVVALSLDDFEQPNVEPTSLADAKRCVQDLKFPFIAGAAPAETIRRLQFASQQIFGRQSQTDLPASFLITADGELAAIYRGPVSVDRFLADAATLSADPKGLMEAALPFPGVWFDGRRRSVPIGMVADLIDHQAAQEAADYVRVHQSDLSQQPGYAEVVGYLGTLLAQKGDLEQALEMYRKALEADPKAVPVLNNMAWHLATHPDPSQRDPQLAIQQAEAAAKLTNYRVASILDTLATAYEAAEQSDQARATLDRAIEIAQQREQTELVTRLKAKRSKLE
;
A
#
# COMPACT_ATOMS: atom_id res chain seq x y z
N MET A 1 -26.81 7.15 2.56
CA MET A 1 -27.76 8.13 2.02
C MET A 1 -26.98 9.06 1.11
N SER A 2 -27.07 8.89 -0.21
CA SER A 2 -26.41 9.78 -1.16
C SER A 2 -27.32 11.00 -1.37
N ARG A 3 -26.85 12.17 -0.97
CA ARG A 3 -27.48 13.43 -1.35
C ARG A 3 -27.02 13.80 -2.74
N SER A 4 -27.91 13.79 -3.72
CA SER A 4 -27.67 14.45 -5.00
C SER A 4 -27.66 15.95 -4.79
N PRO A 5 -26.61 16.69 -5.14
CA PRO A 5 -26.62 18.14 -5.04
C PRO A 5 -27.46 18.71 -6.18
N HIS A 6 -28.61 19.27 -5.84
CA HIS A 6 -29.47 20.01 -6.78
C HIS A 6 -29.18 21.53 -6.83
N ASP A 7 -28.10 21.97 -6.20
CA ASP A 7 -27.73 23.36 -6.11
C ASP A 7 -26.29 23.57 -6.63
N LEU A 8 -26.14 24.40 -7.67
CA LEU A 8 -24.87 24.72 -8.30
C LEU A 8 -23.87 25.39 -7.35
N GLU A 9 -24.34 26.09 -6.36
CA GLU A 9 -23.50 26.74 -5.36
C GLU A 9 -22.98 25.73 -4.34
N SER A 10 -23.79 24.77 -3.94
CA SER A 10 -23.37 23.65 -3.09
C SER A 10 -22.46 22.66 -3.83
N ALA A 11 -22.63 22.48 -5.14
CA ALA A 11 -21.72 21.69 -5.97
C ALA A 11 -20.34 22.34 -6.11
N ARG A 12 -20.28 23.67 -6.35
CA ARG A 12 -19.02 24.44 -6.38
C ARG A 12 -18.32 24.48 -5.02
N GLN A 13 -19.09 24.54 -3.93
CA GLN A 13 -18.57 24.51 -2.57
C GLN A 13 -18.08 23.09 -2.20
N ALA A 14 -18.76 22.05 -2.67
CA ALA A 14 -18.34 20.65 -2.54
C ALA A 14 -17.09 20.34 -3.40
N GLU A 15 -16.99 20.87 -4.63
CA GLU A 15 -15.79 20.76 -5.45
C GLU A 15 -14.60 21.52 -4.84
N ARG A 16 -14.79 22.71 -4.30
CA ARG A 16 -13.76 23.45 -3.57
C ARG A 16 -13.34 22.74 -2.28
N SER A 17 -14.27 22.17 -1.54
CA SER A 17 -13.97 21.39 -0.34
C SER A 17 -13.32 20.04 -0.67
N GLN A 18 -13.72 19.39 -1.77
CA GLN A 18 -13.05 18.18 -2.26
C GLN A 18 -11.65 18.45 -2.81
N SER A 19 -11.43 19.57 -3.51
CA SER A 19 -10.09 19.96 -3.96
C SER A 19 -9.16 20.30 -2.79
N GLY A 20 -9.67 21.03 -1.79
CA GLY A 20 -8.94 21.31 -0.56
C GLY A 20 -8.64 20.06 0.26
N TYR A 21 -9.60 19.14 0.37
CA TYR A 21 -9.41 17.86 1.04
C TYR A 21 -8.43 16.95 0.29
N ARG A 22 -8.52 16.86 -1.04
CA ARG A 22 -7.56 16.12 -1.88
C ARG A 22 -6.16 16.70 -1.80
N GLN A 23 -6.01 18.04 -1.82
CA GLN A 23 -4.71 18.68 -1.60
C GLN A 23 -4.13 18.40 -0.21
N GLN A 24 -4.95 18.40 0.83
CA GLN A 24 -4.50 18.04 2.17
C GLN A 24 -4.10 16.57 2.26
N LEU A 25 -4.87 15.65 1.68
CA LEU A 25 -4.50 14.22 1.60
C LEU A 25 -3.20 14.03 0.82
N SER A 26 -3.06 14.67 -0.34
CA SER A 26 -1.83 14.61 -1.15
C SER A 26 -0.61 15.12 -0.38
N ARG A 27 -0.77 16.21 0.40
CA ARG A 27 0.30 16.72 1.27
C ARG A 27 0.63 15.76 2.40
N LEU A 28 -0.37 15.10 2.97
CA LEU A 28 -0.21 14.05 3.96
C LEU A 28 0.53 12.85 3.39
N ASP A 29 0.14 12.39 2.21
CA ASP A 29 0.80 11.29 1.52
C ASP A 29 2.26 11.64 1.21
N GLN A 30 2.54 12.85 0.73
CA GLN A 30 3.91 13.33 0.52
C GLN A 30 4.74 13.34 1.81
N MET A 31 4.19 13.81 2.93
CA MET A 31 4.89 13.76 4.22
C MET A 31 5.22 12.32 4.62
N LEU A 32 4.28 11.39 4.40
CA LEU A 32 4.48 9.96 4.67
C LEU A 32 5.53 9.34 3.73
N GLU A 33 5.49 9.69 2.46
CA GLU A 33 6.46 9.25 1.45
C GLU A 33 7.87 9.78 1.76
N ASN A 34 7.97 11.01 2.26
CA ASN A 34 9.24 11.60 2.72
C ASN A 34 9.73 10.99 4.05
N GLY A 35 9.01 10.02 4.63
CA GLY A 35 9.39 9.40 5.89
C GLY A 35 9.13 10.27 7.11
N GLU A 36 8.41 11.38 6.96
CA GLU A 36 8.02 12.24 8.08
C GLU A 36 7.01 11.51 8.96
N SER A 37 7.11 11.72 10.26
CA SER A 37 6.17 11.18 11.24
C SER A 37 5.27 12.29 11.78
N TRP A 38 4.00 11.98 12.00
CA TRP A 38 3.07 12.84 12.72
C TRP A 38 3.26 12.76 14.23
N SER A 39 4.03 11.78 14.66
CA SER A 39 4.41 11.62 16.05
C SER A 39 5.62 12.47 16.35
N GLY A 40 5.53 13.29 17.38
CA GLY A 40 6.65 14.05 17.92
C GLY A 40 7.57 13.22 18.81
N ASN A 41 7.61 11.89 18.64
CA ASN A 41 8.29 10.94 19.55
C ASN A 41 7.73 10.98 20.96
N GLU A 42 6.43 11.20 21.11
CA GLU A 42 5.76 11.13 22.41
C GLU A 42 5.80 9.69 22.94
N ARG A 43 6.04 9.59 24.25
CA ARG A 43 6.01 8.29 24.90
C ARG A 43 4.59 7.77 25.02
N ASN A 44 4.43 6.48 24.83
CA ASN A 44 3.17 5.81 25.16
C ASN A 44 2.88 5.96 26.65
N CYS A 45 1.60 6.12 26.98
CA CYS A 45 1.14 6.36 28.34
C CYS A 45 0.20 5.25 28.81
N ALA A 46 0.44 4.78 30.04
CA ALA A 46 -0.44 3.87 30.76
C ALA A 46 -0.89 4.53 32.06
N PHE A 47 -2.19 4.49 32.31
CA PHE A 47 -2.80 5.07 33.50
C PHE A 47 -3.58 4.02 34.28
N LEU A 48 -3.33 3.94 35.58
CA LEU A 48 -4.10 3.11 36.50
C LEU A 48 -5.24 3.94 37.08
N ASN A 49 -6.47 3.42 36.96
CA ASN A 49 -7.63 4.00 37.63
C ASN A 49 -7.60 3.65 39.12
N LEU A 50 -7.45 4.64 39.98
CA LEU A 50 -7.42 4.51 41.43
C LEU A 50 -8.80 4.55 42.09
N GLY A 51 -9.86 4.66 41.29
CA GLY A 51 -11.23 4.78 41.77
C GLY A 51 -11.62 6.22 42.16
N THR A 52 -12.68 6.34 42.94
CA THR A 52 -13.22 7.62 43.41
C THR A 52 -12.90 7.80 44.88
N ASN A 53 -12.47 9.00 45.28
CA ASN A 53 -12.44 9.35 46.68
C ASN A 53 -13.86 9.40 47.26
N HIS A 54 -14.02 8.98 48.51
CA HIS A 54 -15.31 9.02 49.23
C HIS A 54 -15.78 10.45 49.58
N SER A 55 -15.32 11.48 48.87
CA SER A 55 -15.76 12.86 49.04
C SER A 55 -17.04 13.15 48.23
N SER A 56 -17.80 14.12 48.62
CA SER A 56 -19.09 14.50 48.05
C SER A 56 -19.05 14.91 46.56
N THR A 57 -17.84 15.09 46.01
CA THR A 57 -17.58 15.25 44.56
C THR A 57 -16.82 14.03 44.10
N ALA A 58 -17.51 13.07 43.46
CA ALA A 58 -16.92 11.83 42.97
C ALA A 58 -15.94 12.12 41.82
N GLN A 59 -14.70 12.48 42.14
CA GLN A 59 -13.62 12.62 41.17
C GLN A 59 -12.93 11.28 41.00
N VAL A 60 -12.80 10.82 39.77
CA VAL A 60 -12.01 9.64 39.40
C VAL A 60 -10.55 10.06 39.32
N HIS A 61 -9.69 9.32 40.02
CA HIS A 61 -8.25 9.57 40.04
C HIS A 61 -7.51 8.53 39.20
N PHE A 62 -6.55 9.00 38.42
CA PHE A 62 -5.64 8.16 37.64
C PHE A 62 -4.21 8.41 38.07
N ALA A 63 -3.42 7.36 38.19
CA ALA A 63 -1.97 7.43 38.35
C ALA A 63 -1.28 7.01 37.05
N THR A 64 -0.25 7.75 36.65
CA THR A 64 0.58 7.29 35.52
C THR A 64 1.47 6.15 35.99
N VAL A 65 1.43 5.03 35.29
CA VAL A 65 2.21 3.82 35.56
C VAL A 65 3.11 3.45 34.38
N SER A 66 3.23 4.31 33.40
CA SER A 66 3.91 4.06 32.12
C SER A 66 5.33 3.52 32.29
N ALA A 67 6.13 4.14 33.15
CA ALA A 67 7.51 3.71 33.40
C ALA A 67 7.60 2.41 34.21
N LEU A 68 6.64 2.18 35.14
CA LEU A 68 6.62 0.99 35.99
C LEU A 68 6.20 -0.26 35.19
N THR A 69 5.30 -0.09 34.22
CA THR A 69 4.78 -1.19 33.39
C THR A 69 5.64 -1.46 32.16
N GLY A 70 6.67 -0.65 31.90
CA GLY A 70 7.48 -0.78 30.70
C GLY A 70 6.73 -0.38 29.41
N LEU A 71 5.58 0.33 29.51
CA LEU A 71 4.76 0.72 28.37
C LEU A 71 5.10 2.12 27.80
N ASN A 72 6.21 2.71 28.22
CA ASN A 72 6.63 4.06 27.85
C ASN A 72 7.50 4.12 26.58
N PHE A 73 7.16 3.36 25.57
CA PHE A 73 7.88 3.33 24.30
C PHE A 73 7.76 4.65 23.53
N LEU A 74 8.76 4.94 22.71
CA LEU A 74 8.82 6.11 21.81
C LEU A 74 8.26 5.83 20.41
N GLU A 75 7.88 4.58 20.15
CA GLU A 75 7.34 4.22 18.85
C GLU A 75 6.00 4.90 18.58
N ASP A 76 5.78 5.24 17.32
CA ASP A 76 4.51 5.76 16.83
C ASP A 76 3.43 4.66 16.83
N SER A 77 2.92 4.34 18.02
CA SER A 77 1.94 3.28 18.24
C SER A 77 0.59 3.64 17.62
N ARG A 78 -0.08 2.65 17.02
CA ARG A 78 -1.33 2.86 16.28
C ARG A 78 -2.50 2.08 16.84
N ALA A 79 -2.33 0.80 17.03
CA ALA A 79 -3.40 -0.07 17.50
C ALA A 79 -2.89 -0.98 18.60
N HIS A 80 -3.80 -1.37 19.49
CA HIS A 80 -3.50 -2.35 20.54
C HIS A 80 -4.68 -3.33 20.65
N ALA A 81 -4.35 -4.55 21.04
CA ALA A 81 -5.32 -5.59 21.32
C ALA A 81 -4.94 -6.29 22.63
N LEU A 82 -5.96 -6.61 23.40
CA LEU A 82 -5.83 -7.35 24.64
C LEU A 82 -6.11 -8.84 24.40
N VAL A 83 -5.24 -9.69 24.87
CA VAL A 83 -5.36 -11.15 24.74
C VAL A 83 -4.62 -11.84 25.88
N ASP A 84 -5.20 -12.85 26.45
CA ASP A 84 -4.48 -13.79 27.33
C ASP A 84 -4.03 -14.94 26.44
N TRP A 85 -2.83 -14.82 25.86
CA TRP A 85 -2.41 -15.72 24.79
C TRP A 85 -1.75 -17.01 25.29
N ASP A 86 -1.14 -16.99 26.48
CA ASP A 86 -0.59 -18.18 27.13
C ASP A 86 -1.54 -18.82 28.14
N GLN A 87 -2.75 -18.24 28.28
CA GLN A 87 -3.84 -18.70 29.14
C GLN A 87 -3.41 -18.83 30.62
N ASP A 88 -2.53 -17.94 31.08
CA ASP A 88 -2.13 -17.87 32.50
C ASP A 88 -3.14 -17.12 33.37
N GLY A 89 -4.11 -16.45 32.76
CA GLY A 89 -5.18 -15.67 33.41
C GLY A 89 -4.90 -14.19 33.49
N ASN A 90 -3.69 -13.74 33.15
CA ASN A 90 -3.36 -12.33 33.01
C ASN A 90 -3.61 -11.90 31.56
N VAL A 91 -4.11 -10.70 31.38
CA VAL A 91 -4.34 -10.16 30.03
C VAL A 91 -3.07 -9.50 29.54
N ASP A 92 -2.59 -9.99 28.41
CA ASP A 92 -1.42 -9.49 27.70
C ASP A 92 -1.78 -8.38 26.72
N LEU A 93 -0.77 -7.67 26.21
CA LEU A 93 -0.94 -6.57 25.29
C LEU A 93 -0.17 -6.82 23.99
N CYS A 94 -0.88 -6.76 22.88
CA CYS A 94 -0.31 -6.71 21.54
C CYS A 94 -0.43 -5.30 21.00
N THR A 95 0.67 -4.68 20.57
CA THR A 95 0.67 -3.33 20.02
C THR A 95 1.29 -3.32 18.62
N THR A 96 0.72 -2.52 17.73
CA THR A 96 1.32 -2.23 16.44
C THR A 96 1.82 -0.80 16.39
N SER A 97 2.92 -0.58 15.69
CA SER A 97 3.54 0.73 15.54
C SER A 97 3.84 1.01 14.08
N ARG A 98 3.81 2.27 13.69
CA ARG A 98 4.22 2.73 12.37
C ARG A 98 5.75 2.70 12.22
N THR A 99 6.46 3.03 13.28
CA THR A 99 7.92 2.92 13.37
C THR A 99 8.33 1.54 13.88
N ALA A 100 9.60 1.18 13.74
CA ALA A 100 10.11 -0.08 14.24
C ALA A 100 10.29 -0.04 15.79
N PRO A 101 10.03 -1.16 16.49
CA PRO A 101 9.47 -2.42 15.97
C PRO A 101 7.97 -2.27 15.65
N ARG A 102 7.53 -2.83 14.53
CA ARG A 102 6.14 -2.67 14.06
C ARG A 102 5.13 -3.48 14.85
N LEU A 103 5.56 -4.47 15.60
CA LEU A 103 4.74 -5.32 16.46
C LEU A 103 5.45 -5.60 17.76
N ARG A 104 4.73 -5.42 18.88
CA ARG A 104 5.16 -5.85 20.20
C ARG A 104 4.13 -6.76 20.82
N LEU A 105 4.58 -7.86 21.38
CA LEU A 105 3.82 -8.71 22.28
C LEU A 105 4.37 -8.48 23.70
N MET A 106 3.54 -7.91 24.54
CA MET A 106 3.89 -7.58 25.92
C MET A 106 3.20 -8.59 26.83
N ARG A 107 3.98 -9.49 27.41
CA ARG A 107 3.47 -10.46 28.36
C ARG A 107 3.27 -9.79 29.71
N ASN A 108 2.13 -10.02 30.32
CA ASN A 108 1.82 -9.55 31.65
C ASN A 108 2.31 -10.55 32.70
N GLU A 109 3.48 -10.29 33.26
CA GLU A 109 4.12 -11.14 34.27
C GLU A 109 3.77 -10.70 35.72
N THR A 110 2.67 -9.97 35.89
CA THR A 110 2.24 -9.54 37.23
C THR A 110 1.86 -10.77 38.04
N THR A 111 2.61 -10.97 39.14
CA THR A 111 2.30 -12.00 40.12
C THR A 111 1.37 -11.44 41.17
N ASN A 112 0.19 -12.03 41.30
CA ASN A 112 -0.79 -11.71 42.34
C ASN A 112 -1.62 -12.95 42.68
N GLU A 113 -2.36 -12.89 43.77
CA GLU A 113 -3.24 -13.96 44.22
C GLU A 113 -4.69 -13.79 43.70
N ASN A 114 -4.93 -12.81 42.82
CA ASN A 114 -6.26 -12.55 42.32
C ASN A 114 -6.78 -13.71 41.45
N ARG A 115 -8.02 -14.06 41.70
CA ARG A 115 -8.73 -15.10 40.94
C ARG A 115 -9.40 -14.49 39.71
N ILE A 116 -9.61 -15.29 38.70
CA ILE A 116 -10.24 -14.89 37.45
C ILE A 116 -11.32 -15.88 37.02
N ILE A 117 -12.20 -15.44 36.13
CA ILE A 117 -12.98 -16.31 35.25
C ILE A 117 -12.93 -15.71 33.84
N ALA A 118 -12.72 -16.55 32.85
CA ALA A 118 -12.71 -16.14 31.44
C ALA A 118 -13.86 -16.82 30.68
N ILE A 119 -14.61 -16.04 29.93
CA ILE A 119 -15.83 -16.49 29.25
C ILE A 119 -15.72 -16.22 27.75
N ARG A 120 -15.95 -17.27 26.97
CA ARG A 120 -16.16 -17.17 25.52
C ARG A 120 -17.60 -17.52 25.20
N LEU A 121 -18.26 -16.65 24.43
CA LEU A 121 -19.63 -16.82 24.04
C LEU A 121 -19.74 -17.35 22.61
N ILE A 122 -20.70 -18.23 22.38
CA ILE A 122 -21.06 -18.76 21.05
C ILE A 122 -22.55 -18.56 20.85
N GLY A 123 -22.93 -17.67 19.96
CA GLY A 123 -24.30 -17.43 19.56
C GLY A 123 -24.85 -18.57 18.68
N LYS A 124 -26.15 -18.81 18.79
CA LYS A 124 -26.87 -19.81 18.02
C LYS A 124 -28.06 -19.21 17.27
N SER A 125 -28.89 -18.45 17.95
CA SER A 125 -29.98 -17.67 17.35
C SER A 125 -29.65 -16.20 17.12
N CYS A 126 -28.52 -15.70 17.68
CA CYS A 126 -27.93 -14.43 17.36
C CYS A 126 -26.68 -14.60 16.48
N ASN A 127 -25.86 -13.53 16.29
CA ASN A 127 -24.61 -13.67 15.57
C ASN A 127 -23.69 -14.69 16.28
N ARG A 128 -22.95 -15.50 15.51
CA ARG A 128 -22.12 -16.60 16.01
C ARG A 128 -21.14 -16.18 17.10
N ASP A 129 -20.54 -15.01 16.96
CA ASP A 129 -19.54 -14.49 17.89
C ASP A 129 -20.17 -13.76 19.08
N ALA A 130 -21.51 -13.77 19.17
CA ALA A 130 -22.30 -13.14 20.25
C ALA A 130 -21.97 -11.64 20.47
N ILE A 131 -21.56 -10.92 19.41
CA ILE A 131 -21.30 -9.48 19.50
C ILE A 131 -22.56 -8.74 19.96
N GLY A 132 -22.41 -7.90 20.98
CA GLY A 132 -23.50 -7.21 21.65
C GLY A 132 -24.03 -7.93 22.88
N ALA A 133 -23.57 -9.15 23.17
CA ALA A 133 -23.94 -9.85 24.40
C ALA A 133 -23.30 -9.16 25.62
N ARG A 134 -24.08 -9.06 26.69
CA ARG A 134 -23.64 -8.54 27.99
C ARG A 134 -23.58 -9.68 28.99
N VAL A 135 -22.48 -9.74 29.73
CA VAL A 135 -22.26 -10.76 30.77
C VAL A 135 -22.15 -10.07 32.12
N GLU A 136 -22.90 -10.56 33.11
CA GLU A 136 -22.84 -10.14 34.49
C GLU A 136 -22.38 -11.30 35.36
N VAL A 137 -21.30 -11.07 36.11
CA VAL A 137 -20.82 -11.99 37.14
C VAL A 137 -21.22 -11.46 38.50
N LYS A 138 -22.06 -12.18 39.22
CA LYS A 138 -22.54 -11.85 40.56
C LYS A 138 -21.76 -12.66 41.59
N MET A 139 -21.23 -11.98 42.58
CA MET A 139 -20.48 -12.57 43.69
C MET A 139 -21.11 -12.15 45.00
N THR A 140 -21.04 -13.06 45.98
CA THR A 140 -21.62 -12.83 47.30
C THR A 140 -21.07 -11.52 47.96
N GLY A 141 -22.00 -10.64 48.31
CA GLY A 141 -21.69 -9.38 48.98
C GLY A 141 -20.99 -8.31 48.13
N GLN A 142 -20.89 -8.49 46.84
CA GLN A 142 -20.26 -7.55 45.90
C GLN A 142 -21.21 -7.04 44.84
N ARG A 143 -20.88 -5.89 44.21
CA ARG A 143 -21.60 -5.43 43.04
C ARG A 143 -21.28 -6.33 41.85
N PRO A 144 -22.25 -6.59 40.96
CA PRO A 144 -22.01 -7.36 39.76
C PRO A 144 -20.90 -6.73 38.90
N ILE A 145 -20.02 -7.58 38.36
CA ILE A 145 -19.03 -7.16 37.38
C ILE A 145 -19.66 -7.38 36.00
N VAL A 146 -19.71 -6.34 35.21
CA VAL A 146 -20.40 -6.32 33.91
C VAL A 146 -19.42 -6.09 32.78
N LYS A 147 -19.48 -6.92 31.74
CA LYS A 147 -18.77 -6.71 30.48
C LYS A 147 -19.66 -6.95 29.28
N THR A 148 -19.47 -6.17 28.23
CA THR A 148 -20.17 -6.34 26.95
C THR A 148 -19.15 -6.79 25.90
N LEU A 149 -19.54 -7.75 25.08
CA LEU A 149 -18.72 -8.22 23.98
C LEU A 149 -18.87 -7.32 22.76
N ASN A 150 -17.83 -6.61 22.41
CA ASN A 150 -17.78 -5.65 21.32
C ASN A 150 -17.17 -6.26 20.05
N ALA A 151 -17.56 -5.74 18.88
CA ALA A 151 -16.98 -6.12 17.59
C ALA A 151 -15.56 -5.58 17.39
N GLY A 152 -15.25 -4.47 18.01
CA GLY A 152 -13.95 -3.81 17.98
C GLY A 152 -13.77 -2.92 19.20
N GLU A 153 -12.53 -2.75 19.60
CA GLU A 153 -12.14 -1.93 20.73
C GLU A 153 -10.89 -1.13 20.36
N GLY A 154 -10.89 0.18 20.61
CA GLY A 154 -9.80 1.05 20.25
C GLY A 154 -9.75 1.41 18.77
N PHE A 155 -8.62 2.00 18.34
CA PHE A 155 -8.43 2.46 16.98
C PHE A 155 -7.88 1.32 16.10
N LEU A 156 -8.62 0.94 15.05
CA LEU A 156 -8.25 -0.11 14.08
C LEU A 156 -7.83 -1.44 14.73
N SER A 157 -8.44 -1.78 15.86
CA SER A 157 -8.08 -2.97 16.62
C SER A 157 -9.30 -3.73 17.13
N GLN A 158 -9.08 -5.00 17.40
CA GLN A 158 -10.04 -5.87 18.07
C GLN A 158 -9.29 -6.75 19.07
N SER A 159 -9.69 -6.65 20.34
CA SER A 159 -9.20 -7.52 21.40
C SER A 159 -9.75 -8.95 21.26
N SER A 160 -9.20 -9.86 22.03
CA SER A 160 -9.73 -11.23 22.16
C SER A 160 -11.21 -11.21 22.51
N LYS A 161 -11.98 -12.17 21.95
CA LYS A 161 -13.40 -12.36 22.29
C LYS A 161 -13.61 -13.09 23.61
N TRP A 162 -12.55 -13.34 24.37
CA TRP A 162 -12.63 -13.79 25.75
C TRP A 162 -12.91 -12.63 26.67
N LEU A 163 -13.97 -12.73 27.46
CA LEU A 163 -14.29 -11.78 28.50
C LEU A 163 -13.62 -12.23 29.80
N HIS A 164 -12.56 -11.56 30.23
CA HIS A 164 -11.86 -11.86 31.47
C HIS A 164 -12.45 -11.03 32.62
N PHE A 165 -12.82 -11.69 33.70
CA PHE A 165 -13.35 -11.06 34.91
C PHE A 165 -12.36 -11.31 36.06
N GLY A 166 -11.76 -10.26 36.60
CA GLY A 166 -10.98 -10.31 37.81
C GLY A 166 -11.92 -10.38 39.02
N LEU A 167 -11.75 -11.41 39.84
CA LEU A 167 -12.61 -11.69 41.01
C LEU A 167 -12.00 -11.24 42.34
N GLY A 168 -10.82 -10.62 42.28
CA GLY A 168 -10.06 -10.23 43.47
C GLY A 168 -9.34 -11.40 44.15
N PRO A 169 -8.65 -11.14 45.26
CA PRO A 169 -7.91 -12.16 46.02
C PRO A 169 -8.88 -13.17 46.66
N PRO A 170 -8.43 -14.40 46.91
CA PRO A 170 -9.21 -15.33 47.70
C PRO A 170 -9.45 -14.77 49.10
N PRO A 171 -10.62 -14.98 49.72
CA PRO A 171 -10.87 -14.53 51.06
C PRO A 171 -9.93 -15.21 52.07
N ALA A 172 -9.56 -14.51 53.11
CA ALA A 172 -8.67 -15.03 54.18
C ALA A 172 -9.28 -16.26 54.89
N ASP A 173 -10.60 -16.35 54.90
CA ASP A 173 -11.32 -17.53 55.39
C ASP A 173 -11.90 -18.34 54.22
N LEU A 174 -11.35 -19.51 53.98
CA LEU A 174 -11.81 -20.43 52.92
C LEU A 174 -13.28 -20.86 53.08
N ARG A 175 -13.90 -20.65 54.22
CA ARG A 175 -15.30 -20.93 54.49
C ARG A 175 -16.24 -19.83 54.02
N THR A 176 -15.72 -18.62 53.82
CA THR A 176 -16.46 -17.44 53.37
C THR A 176 -16.06 -16.99 51.96
N ALA A 177 -15.50 -17.89 51.18
CA ALA A 177 -15.06 -17.58 49.79
C ALA A 177 -16.21 -16.88 49.06
N PRO A 178 -15.98 -15.69 48.44
CA PRO A 178 -16.97 -15.14 47.52
C PRO A 178 -17.17 -16.16 46.41
N ALA A 179 -18.24 -16.91 46.56
CA ALA A 179 -18.66 -17.85 45.54
C ALA A 179 -19.23 -17.00 44.36
N ILE A 180 -19.00 -17.42 43.16
CA ILE A 180 -19.74 -16.91 42.03
C ILE A 180 -21.21 -17.42 42.23
N GLU A 181 -22.10 -16.50 42.65
CA GLU A 181 -23.51 -16.84 42.86
C GLU A 181 -24.18 -17.17 41.54
N SER A 182 -23.93 -16.33 40.51
CA SER A 182 -24.43 -16.58 39.15
C SER A 182 -23.58 -15.83 38.12
N LEU A 183 -23.63 -16.34 36.91
CA LEU A 183 -23.19 -15.66 35.69
C LEU A 183 -24.40 -15.59 34.75
N ASP A 184 -24.81 -14.37 34.45
CA ASP A 184 -25.97 -14.10 33.61
C ASP A 184 -25.50 -13.56 32.24
N VAL A 185 -25.93 -14.23 31.16
CA VAL A 185 -25.62 -13.85 29.80
C VAL A 185 -26.88 -13.26 29.13
N PHE A 186 -26.85 -12.00 28.80
CA PHE A 186 -27.86 -11.29 28.03
C PHE A 186 -27.49 -11.36 26.55
N TRP A 187 -28.10 -12.31 25.84
CA TRP A 187 -27.85 -12.51 24.43
C TRP A 187 -28.55 -11.43 23.59
N PRO A 188 -27.94 -10.99 22.46
CA PRO A 188 -28.58 -10.06 21.55
C PRO A 188 -29.96 -10.55 21.09
N GLY A 189 -30.99 -9.72 21.26
CA GLY A 189 -32.38 -10.04 20.90
C GLY A 189 -33.14 -10.96 21.87
N ALA A 190 -32.50 -11.49 22.92
CA ALA A 190 -33.18 -12.24 23.95
C ALA A 190 -33.86 -11.32 24.98
N THR A 191 -35.03 -11.72 25.47
CA THR A 191 -35.79 -10.95 26.46
C THR A 191 -35.40 -11.30 27.90
N GLN A 192 -34.81 -12.47 28.12
CA GLN A 192 -34.38 -12.97 29.43
C GLN A 192 -32.91 -13.41 29.37
N PRO A 193 -32.15 -13.24 30.46
CA PRO A 193 -30.80 -13.76 30.52
C PRO A 193 -30.76 -15.27 30.63
N GLN A 194 -29.71 -15.88 30.12
CA GLN A 194 -29.35 -17.27 30.39
C GLN A 194 -28.40 -17.27 31.59
N SER A 195 -28.82 -17.93 32.68
CA SER A 195 -28.12 -17.91 33.95
C SER A 195 -27.42 -19.23 34.24
N PHE A 196 -26.19 -19.12 34.75
CA PHE A 196 -25.35 -20.25 35.13
C PHE A 196 -24.96 -20.13 36.60
N ARG A 197 -24.94 -21.25 37.29
CA ARG A 197 -24.53 -21.38 38.70
C ARG A 197 -23.40 -22.39 38.82
N ASP A 198 -22.81 -22.47 39.99
CA ASP A 198 -21.76 -23.46 40.33
C ASP A 198 -20.50 -23.36 39.45
N LEU A 199 -20.22 -22.15 38.89
CA LEU A 199 -19.01 -21.88 38.17
C LEU A 199 -17.84 -21.71 39.14
N LYS A 200 -16.70 -22.28 38.78
CA LYS A 200 -15.47 -22.19 39.58
C LYS A 200 -14.60 -21.07 39.06
N ALA A 201 -14.02 -20.29 39.94
CA ALA A 201 -12.97 -19.34 39.60
C ALA A 201 -11.71 -20.08 39.09
N ASP A 202 -10.87 -19.38 38.38
CA ASP A 202 -9.62 -19.85 37.78
C ASP A 202 -9.80 -20.83 36.62
N PHE A 203 -10.98 -20.78 35.98
CA PHE A 203 -11.29 -21.58 34.81
C PHE A 203 -11.74 -20.71 33.62
N PHE A 204 -11.58 -21.29 32.44
CA PHE A 204 -12.07 -20.80 31.16
C PHE A 204 -13.35 -21.56 30.79
N TYR A 205 -14.38 -20.82 30.42
CA TYR A 205 -15.68 -21.42 30.04
C TYR A 205 -16.08 -20.97 28.64
N GLU A 206 -16.49 -21.94 27.83
CA GLU A 206 -17.18 -21.72 26.58
C GLU A 206 -18.68 -21.89 26.81
N ILE A 207 -19.45 -20.82 26.60
CA ILE A 207 -20.88 -20.76 26.83
C ILE A 207 -21.58 -20.64 25.48
N MET A 208 -22.37 -21.66 25.16
CA MET A 208 -23.17 -21.67 23.95
C MET A 208 -24.61 -21.26 24.28
N GLN A 209 -25.19 -20.42 23.44
CA GLN A 209 -26.58 -19.98 23.58
C GLN A 209 -27.54 -21.21 23.61
N ASP A 210 -28.51 -21.17 24.51
CA ASP A 210 -29.52 -22.22 24.74
C ASP A 210 -28.97 -23.58 25.20
N VAL A 211 -27.70 -23.65 25.63
CA VAL A 211 -27.10 -24.84 26.23
C VAL A 211 -26.95 -24.61 27.75
N PRO A 212 -27.59 -25.44 28.58
CA PRO A 212 -27.68 -25.20 30.02
C PRO A 212 -26.39 -25.44 30.78
N VAL A 213 -25.45 -26.17 30.23
CA VAL A 213 -24.18 -26.50 30.89
C VAL A 213 -23.02 -25.89 30.10
N PRO A 214 -22.24 -24.97 30.70
CA PRO A 214 -21.08 -24.41 30.06
C PRO A 214 -19.94 -25.42 29.95
N LYS A 215 -19.21 -25.37 28.86
CA LYS A 215 -18.05 -26.23 28.68
C LYS A 215 -16.85 -25.63 29.39
N GLN A 216 -16.38 -26.26 30.44
CA GLN A 216 -15.14 -25.89 31.14
C GLN A 216 -13.93 -26.32 30.29
N LEU A 217 -12.96 -25.41 30.13
CA LEU A 217 -11.72 -25.67 29.43
C LEU A 217 -10.55 -25.69 30.42
N ALA A 218 -9.62 -26.61 30.21
CA ALA A 218 -8.37 -26.61 30.95
C ALA A 218 -7.48 -25.45 30.53
N ARG A 219 -6.76 -24.84 31.48
CA ARG A 219 -5.70 -23.87 31.15
C ARG A 219 -4.56 -24.58 30.43
N ARG A 220 -4.05 -23.96 29.37
CA ARG A 220 -2.89 -24.46 28.63
C ARG A 220 -1.60 -23.89 29.24
N ARG A 221 -1.27 -24.31 30.45
CA ARG A 221 -0.07 -23.85 31.17
C ARG A 221 1.26 -24.16 30.47
N ASP A 222 1.26 -25.06 29.51
CA ASP A 222 2.42 -25.48 28.74
C ASP A 222 2.84 -24.48 27.67
N LEU A 223 1.96 -23.58 27.24
CA LEU A 223 2.30 -22.54 26.25
C LEU A 223 3.31 -21.52 26.80
N SER A 224 3.25 -21.19 28.10
CA SER A 224 4.18 -20.26 28.72
C SER A 224 5.63 -20.76 28.71
N GLN A 225 5.85 -22.07 28.71
CA GLN A 225 7.18 -22.68 28.63
C GLN A 225 7.74 -22.72 27.22
N GLN A 226 6.89 -22.74 26.20
CA GLN A 226 7.30 -22.75 24.79
C GLN A 226 7.73 -21.37 24.29
N LEU A 227 7.35 -20.33 25.00
CA LEU A 227 7.55 -18.95 24.65
C LEU A 227 8.62 -18.28 25.51
N VAL A 228 9.59 -19.05 25.97
CA VAL A 228 10.81 -18.46 26.51
C VAL A 228 11.37 -17.53 25.44
N SER A 229 11.27 -16.23 25.69
CA SER A 229 11.96 -15.21 24.91
C SER A 229 13.45 -15.60 24.92
N LYS A 230 13.89 -16.34 23.89
CA LYS A 230 15.28 -16.21 23.52
C LYS A 230 15.41 -14.76 23.15
N ALA A 231 16.16 -14.00 23.96
CA ALA A 231 16.59 -12.69 23.54
C ALA A 231 17.15 -12.89 22.14
N LEU A 232 16.38 -12.46 21.13
CA LEU A 232 16.88 -12.38 19.78
C LEU A 232 18.06 -11.41 19.93
N GLU A 233 19.27 -11.92 19.81
CA GLU A 233 20.40 -11.06 19.56
C GLU A 233 20.04 -10.31 18.29
N LEU A 234 19.60 -9.07 18.46
CA LEU A 234 19.37 -8.19 17.32
C LEU A 234 20.68 -8.16 16.56
N PRO A 235 20.67 -8.40 15.24
CA PRO A 235 21.88 -8.24 14.45
C PRO A 235 22.44 -6.86 14.75
N GLY A 236 23.77 -6.77 14.93
CA GLY A 236 24.45 -5.50 15.14
C GLY A 236 24.02 -4.49 14.08
N THR A 237 24.09 -3.21 14.39
CA THR A 237 23.85 -2.15 13.40
C THR A 237 24.76 -2.38 12.19
N SER A 238 24.17 -2.42 11.00
CA SER A 238 24.89 -2.59 9.74
C SER A 238 24.78 -1.32 8.93
N ASP A 239 25.87 -0.92 8.29
CA ASP A 239 25.89 0.19 7.34
C ASP A 239 25.32 -0.23 5.96
N SER A 240 24.86 -1.46 5.83
CA SER A 240 24.27 -1.99 4.61
C SER A 240 22.93 -2.66 4.88
N ALA A 241 22.02 -2.50 3.92
CA ALA A 241 20.72 -3.17 3.91
C ALA A 241 20.52 -3.87 2.57
N GLN A 242 19.85 -5.00 2.63
CA GLN A 242 19.60 -5.84 1.45
C GLN A 242 18.15 -6.30 1.47
N ILE A 243 17.54 -6.26 0.30
CA ILE A 243 16.18 -6.75 0.08
C ILE A 243 16.16 -7.57 -1.19
N LEU A 244 16.02 -8.87 -1.06
CA LEU A 244 15.67 -9.76 -2.16
C LEU A 244 14.15 -9.75 -2.31
N LEU A 245 13.66 -9.53 -3.52
CA LEU A 245 12.23 -9.41 -3.78
C LEU A 245 11.60 -10.78 -3.98
N SER A 246 10.58 -11.10 -3.20
CA SER A 246 9.76 -12.31 -3.38
C SER A 246 8.92 -12.28 -4.66
N SER A 247 8.66 -11.07 -5.18
CA SER A 247 8.03 -10.83 -6.47
C SER A 247 8.83 -9.77 -7.22
N ARG A 248 9.29 -10.11 -8.40
CA ARG A 248 10.10 -9.24 -9.24
C ARG A 248 9.29 -8.06 -9.75
N LEU A 249 9.94 -6.90 -9.89
CA LEU A 249 9.33 -5.68 -10.38
C LEU A 249 9.87 -5.36 -11.77
N PRO A 250 9.06 -5.41 -12.83
CA PRO A 250 9.47 -4.96 -14.15
C PRO A 250 9.86 -3.48 -14.12
N LEU A 251 11.03 -3.18 -14.67
CA LEU A 251 11.53 -1.82 -14.79
C LEU A 251 11.27 -1.26 -16.20
N PRO A 252 11.00 0.04 -16.32
CA PRO A 252 11.11 0.70 -17.61
C PRO A 252 12.56 0.60 -18.12
N PRO A 253 12.80 0.70 -19.44
CA PRO A 253 14.16 0.67 -19.99
C PRO A 253 15.07 1.69 -19.29
N LEU A 254 16.21 1.21 -18.79
CA LEU A 254 17.21 2.05 -18.13
C LEU A 254 18.36 2.31 -19.09
N SER A 255 18.67 3.57 -19.39
CA SER A 255 19.77 3.97 -20.24
C SER A 255 20.88 4.64 -19.44
N PHE A 256 22.09 4.63 -19.97
CA PHE A 256 23.24 5.36 -19.41
C PHE A 256 24.14 5.90 -20.51
N LYS A 257 25.01 6.83 -20.16
CA LYS A 257 26.04 7.37 -21.05
C LYS A 257 27.41 6.79 -20.67
N GLN A 258 28.06 6.14 -21.59
CA GLN A 258 29.47 5.76 -21.41
C GLN A 258 30.36 6.99 -21.32
N PHE A 259 31.57 6.85 -20.77
CA PHE A 259 32.51 7.95 -20.66
C PHE A 259 33.06 8.46 -22.00
N ASP A 260 32.80 7.77 -23.10
CA ASP A 260 33.05 8.19 -24.48
C ASP A 260 31.89 8.97 -25.11
N GLY A 261 30.76 9.05 -24.40
CA GLY A 261 29.56 9.77 -24.81
C GLY A 261 28.49 8.89 -25.46
N ALA A 262 28.75 7.60 -25.73
CA ALA A 262 27.77 6.70 -26.32
C ALA A 262 26.65 6.39 -25.31
N THR A 263 25.40 6.40 -25.78
CA THR A 263 24.24 5.97 -24.96
C THR A 263 23.98 4.49 -25.14
N GLN A 264 23.84 3.76 -24.03
CA GLN A 264 23.55 2.33 -24.01
C GLN A 264 22.40 2.02 -23.06
N GLN A 265 21.77 0.85 -23.26
CA GLN A 265 20.81 0.29 -22.34
C GLN A 265 21.50 -0.57 -21.27
N VAL A 266 21.00 -0.52 -20.04
CA VAL A 266 21.50 -1.33 -18.91
C VAL A 266 21.29 -2.82 -19.21
N VAL A 267 20.08 -3.19 -19.63
CA VAL A 267 19.72 -4.54 -20.07
C VAL A 267 19.74 -4.59 -21.60
N GLN A 268 20.46 -5.52 -22.17
CA GLN A 268 20.64 -5.66 -23.63
C GLN A 268 20.03 -6.94 -24.22
N GLY A 269 19.28 -7.71 -23.39
CA GLY A 269 18.61 -8.93 -23.85
C GLY A 269 19.54 -10.12 -24.14
N GLU A 270 20.76 -10.10 -23.62
CA GLU A 270 21.77 -11.15 -23.87
C GLU A 270 21.67 -12.36 -22.93
N GLY A 271 20.58 -12.46 -22.15
CA GLY A 271 20.33 -13.57 -21.22
C GLY A 271 21.13 -13.52 -19.91
N GLU A 272 21.88 -12.45 -19.68
CA GLU A 272 22.69 -12.25 -18.46
C GLU A 272 21.93 -11.42 -17.42
N ALA A 273 22.10 -11.76 -16.15
CA ALA A 273 21.68 -10.89 -15.06
C ALA A 273 22.60 -9.68 -14.95
N VAL A 274 22.04 -8.54 -14.53
CA VAL A 274 22.81 -7.29 -14.41
C VAL A 274 22.99 -6.91 -12.95
N TRP A 275 24.25 -6.71 -12.55
CA TRP A 275 24.62 -5.95 -11.36
C TRP A 275 24.74 -4.48 -11.74
N LEU A 276 23.70 -3.70 -11.50
CA LEU A 276 23.75 -2.25 -11.66
C LEU A 276 24.23 -1.65 -10.36
N ASN A 277 25.42 -1.03 -10.39
CA ASN A 277 26.05 -0.38 -9.23
C ASN A 277 26.08 1.12 -9.42
N LEU A 278 25.58 1.86 -8.44
CA LEU A 278 25.66 3.33 -8.36
C LEU A 278 26.77 3.73 -7.41
N TRP A 279 27.67 4.58 -7.89
CA TRP A 279 28.87 4.98 -7.17
C TRP A 279 29.27 6.43 -7.47
N ALA A 280 30.28 6.95 -6.76
CA ALA A 280 30.92 8.23 -7.07
C ALA A 280 32.40 8.20 -6.71
N SER A 281 33.21 9.06 -7.33
CA SER A 281 34.66 9.12 -7.13
C SER A 281 35.07 9.51 -5.70
N TRP A 282 34.25 10.28 -5.02
CA TRP A 282 34.42 10.70 -3.62
C TRP A 282 33.97 9.65 -2.60
N CYS A 283 33.26 8.62 -3.02
CA CYS A 283 32.69 7.59 -2.15
C CYS A 283 33.68 6.47 -1.87
N ALA A 284 34.43 6.55 -0.77
CA ALA A 284 35.45 5.55 -0.43
C ALA A 284 34.90 4.11 -0.29
N PRO A 285 33.70 3.84 0.30
CA PRO A 285 33.12 2.50 0.27
C PRO A 285 32.84 2.00 -1.16
N CYS A 286 32.38 2.87 -2.05
CA CYS A 286 32.12 2.54 -3.45
C CYS A 286 33.39 2.06 -4.18
N LEU A 287 34.50 2.79 -3.99
CA LEU A 287 35.77 2.43 -4.62
C LEU A 287 36.28 1.05 -4.14
N ARG A 288 36.10 0.72 -2.86
CA ARG A 288 36.43 -0.61 -2.33
C ARG A 288 35.58 -1.70 -2.97
N GLU A 289 34.28 -1.45 -3.12
CA GLU A 289 33.34 -2.37 -3.78
C GLU A 289 33.73 -2.58 -5.25
N LEU A 290 34.01 -1.51 -6.01
CA LEU A 290 34.50 -1.62 -7.39
C LEU A 290 35.81 -2.38 -7.49
N GLN A 291 36.71 -2.24 -6.51
CA GLN A 291 37.96 -2.99 -6.45
C GLN A 291 37.72 -4.47 -6.20
N GLU A 292 36.79 -4.84 -5.29
CA GLU A 292 36.41 -6.24 -5.06
C GLU A 292 35.79 -6.83 -6.33
N ILE A 293 34.82 -6.14 -6.95
CA ILE A 293 34.20 -6.53 -8.23
C ILE A 293 35.27 -6.76 -9.31
N SER A 294 36.24 -5.86 -9.42
CA SER A 294 37.34 -6.00 -10.40
C SER A 294 38.20 -7.22 -10.15
N SER A 295 38.55 -7.50 -8.90
CA SER A 295 39.41 -8.62 -8.52
C SER A 295 38.74 -9.97 -8.74
N ARG A 296 37.42 -10.03 -8.78
CA ARG A 296 36.59 -11.24 -8.94
C ARG A 296 35.81 -11.26 -10.25
N ALA A 297 36.31 -10.56 -11.27
CA ALA A 297 35.62 -10.41 -12.56
C ALA A 297 35.32 -11.73 -13.27
N ASP A 298 36.25 -12.71 -13.19
CA ASP A 298 36.07 -14.00 -13.85
C ASP A 298 34.96 -14.83 -13.19
N GLU A 299 34.80 -14.74 -11.88
CA GLU A 299 33.72 -15.41 -11.15
C GLU A 299 32.33 -14.81 -11.55
N LEU A 300 32.24 -13.49 -11.64
CA LEU A 300 31.01 -12.81 -12.07
C LEU A 300 30.64 -13.20 -13.51
N ARG A 301 31.61 -13.22 -14.43
CA ARG A 301 31.36 -13.65 -15.81
C ARG A 301 30.96 -15.13 -15.90
N ALA A 302 31.62 -15.99 -15.12
CA ALA A 302 31.28 -17.42 -15.07
C ALA A 302 29.87 -17.66 -14.53
N ALA A 303 29.36 -16.77 -13.66
CA ALA A 303 27.99 -16.80 -13.12
C ALA A 303 26.95 -16.16 -14.06
N GLY A 304 27.33 -15.67 -15.25
CA GLY A 304 26.42 -14.98 -16.17
C GLY A 304 25.95 -13.63 -15.64
N VAL A 305 26.81 -12.95 -14.90
CA VAL A 305 26.51 -11.60 -14.35
C VAL A 305 27.28 -10.53 -15.11
N LYS A 306 26.54 -9.63 -15.74
CA LYS A 306 27.07 -8.41 -16.35
C LYS A 306 27.09 -7.29 -15.31
N VAL A 307 28.20 -6.60 -15.15
CA VAL A 307 28.29 -5.45 -14.25
C VAL A 307 28.22 -4.16 -15.04
N VAL A 308 27.38 -3.22 -14.56
CA VAL A 308 27.25 -1.86 -15.09
C VAL A 308 27.43 -0.90 -13.92
N ALA A 309 28.55 -0.18 -13.90
CA ALA A 309 28.88 0.78 -12.84
C ALA A 309 28.58 2.22 -13.30
N LEU A 310 27.60 2.88 -12.70
CA LEU A 310 27.15 4.22 -13.08
C LEU A 310 27.54 5.25 -12.03
N SER A 311 28.32 6.24 -12.45
CA SER A 311 28.75 7.35 -11.60
C SER A 311 27.67 8.41 -11.43
N LEU A 312 27.59 8.97 -10.21
CA LEU A 312 26.77 10.11 -9.85
C LEU A 312 27.60 11.38 -9.60
N ASP A 313 28.83 11.46 -10.13
CA ASP A 313 29.72 12.60 -9.87
C ASP A 313 29.19 13.96 -10.35
N ASP A 314 28.35 14.00 -11.39
CA ASP A 314 27.73 15.24 -11.87
C ASP A 314 26.49 15.67 -11.04
N PHE A 315 26.10 14.91 -10.03
CA PHE A 315 24.96 15.26 -9.18
C PHE A 315 25.43 16.02 -7.95
N GLU A 316 24.83 17.18 -7.69
CA GLU A 316 25.07 17.94 -6.47
C GLU A 316 24.65 17.12 -5.24
N GLN A 317 25.57 16.97 -4.29
CA GLN A 317 25.33 16.30 -3.02
C GLN A 317 25.55 17.29 -1.86
N PRO A 318 24.68 17.29 -0.84
CA PRO A 318 24.90 18.11 0.35
C PRO A 318 26.23 17.75 1.03
N ASN A 319 27.05 18.75 1.35
CA ASN A 319 28.33 18.60 2.07
C ASN A 319 29.44 17.82 1.33
N VAL A 320 29.35 17.67 0.03
CA VAL A 320 30.40 17.09 -0.82
C VAL A 320 30.93 18.17 -1.77
N GLU A 321 32.25 18.25 -1.93
CA GLU A 321 32.84 19.13 -2.95
C GLU A 321 32.39 18.67 -4.35
N PRO A 322 32.08 19.59 -5.26
CA PRO A 322 31.68 19.23 -6.61
C PRO A 322 32.73 18.35 -7.30
N THR A 323 32.34 17.19 -7.75
CA THR A 323 33.15 16.27 -8.55
C THR A 323 32.63 16.23 -9.98
N SER A 324 33.42 15.70 -10.89
CA SER A 324 33.10 15.66 -12.30
C SER A 324 33.19 14.25 -12.87
N LEU A 325 32.55 14.02 -14.00
CA LEU A 325 32.70 12.75 -14.74
C LEU A 325 34.15 12.46 -15.16
N ALA A 326 35.01 13.48 -15.22
CA ALA A 326 36.44 13.29 -15.48
C ALA A 326 37.14 12.60 -14.29
N ASP A 327 36.73 12.91 -13.06
CA ASP A 327 37.24 12.24 -11.86
C ASP A 327 36.76 10.77 -11.79
N ALA A 328 35.48 10.53 -12.07
CA ALA A 328 34.93 9.19 -12.19
C ALA A 328 35.66 8.37 -13.27
N LYS A 329 35.89 8.93 -14.45
CA LYS A 329 36.63 8.28 -15.55
C LYS A 329 38.05 7.90 -15.12
N ARG A 330 38.73 8.81 -14.40
CA ARG A 330 40.08 8.54 -13.87
C ARG A 330 40.08 7.38 -12.89
N CYS A 331 39.14 7.35 -11.94
CA CYS A 331 39.00 6.25 -10.98
C CYS A 331 38.85 4.89 -11.69
N VAL A 332 37.98 4.81 -12.69
CA VAL A 332 37.74 3.58 -13.47
C VAL A 332 39.02 3.14 -14.23
N GLN A 333 39.78 4.10 -14.80
CA GLN A 333 41.03 3.83 -15.48
C GLN A 333 42.13 3.32 -14.51
N ASP A 334 42.27 3.98 -13.36
CA ASP A 334 43.26 3.62 -12.33
C ASP A 334 43.00 2.21 -11.75
N LEU A 335 41.70 1.89 -11.52
CA LEU A 335 41.25 0.55 -11.10
C LEU A 335 41.37 -0.49 -12.20
N LYS A 336 41.60 -0.10 -13.47
CA LYS A 336 41.51 -0.99 -14.65
C LYS A 336 40.21 -1.80 -14.63
N PHE A 337 39.09 -1.12 -14.33
CA PHE A 337 37.80 -1.77 -14.14
C PHE A 337 37.39 -2.58 -15.38
N PRO A 338 37.17 -3.90 -15.25
CA PRO A 338 37.05 -4.80 -16.40
C PRO A 338 35.63 -4.92 -16.97
N PHE A 339 34.71 -4.10 -16.47
CA PHE A 339 33.30 -4.08 -16.87
C PHE A 339 32.87 -2.73 -17.42
N ILE A 340 31.59 -2.61 -17.74
CA ILE A 340 31.02 -1.38 -18.31
C ILE A 340 30.90 -0.33 -17.21
N ALA A 341 31.37 0.89 -17.52
CA ALA A 341 31.23 2.03 -16.63
C ALA A 341 30.80 3.27 -17.41
N GLY A 342 30.04 4.17 -16.74
CA GLY A 342 29.54 5.39 -17.34
C GLY A 342 28.87 6.31 -16.34
N ALA A 343 28.17 7.33 -16.85
CA ALA A 343 27.39 8.28 -16.08
C ALA A 343 25.92 7.86 -16.01
N ALA A 344 25.32 7.98 -14.84
CA ALA A 344 23.88 7.80 -14.67
C ALA A 344 23.13 9.06 -15.15
N PRO A 345 22.23 9.00 -16.14
CA PRO A 345 21.31 10.09 -16.41
C PRO A 345 20.33 10.30 -15.25
N ALA A 346 19.91 11.54 -15.02
CA ALA A 346 18.93 11.88 -13.98
C ALA A 346 17.65 11.04 -14.10
N GLU A 347 17.23 10.75 -15.32
CA GLU A 347 16.09 9.90 -15.61
C GLU A 347 16.23 8.47 -15.08
N THR A 348 17.39 7.84 -15.29
CA THR A 348 17.67 6.50 -14.80
C THR A 348 17.65 6.45 -13.28
N ILE A 349 18.24 7.46 -12.60
CA ILE A 349 18.20 7.57 -11.15
C ILE A 349 16.76 7.73 -10.65
N ARG A 350 15.97 8.59 -11.29
CA ARG A 350 14.57 8.80 -10.95
C ARG A 350 13.75 7.50 -11.08
N ARG A 351 13.94 6.72 -12.15
CA ARG A 351 13.24 5.43 -12.36
C ARG A 351 13.59 4.42 -11.27
N LEU A 352 14.87 4.33 -10.88
CA LEU A 352 15.31 3.45 -9.78
C LEU A 352 14.77 3.91 -8.42
N GLN A 353 14.72 5.21 -8.17
CA GLN A 353 14.11 5.78 -6.96
C GLN A 353 12.62 5.49 -6.91
N PHE A 354 11.91 5.66 -8.02
CA PHE A 354 10.48 5.35 -8.10
C PHE A 354 10.23 3.85 -7.89
N ALA A 355 11.00 2.96 -8.52
CA ALA A 355 10.91 1.54 -8.28
C ALA A 355 11.13 1.18 -6.81
N SER A 356 12.12 1.82 -6.17
CA SER A 356 12.38 1.66 -4.74
C SER A 356 11.20 2.17 -3.90
N GLN A 357 10.60 3.30 -4.26
CA GLN A 357 9.41 3.84 -3.60
C GLN A 357 8.22 2.89 -3.68
N GLN A 358 7.98 2.25 -4.84
CA GLN A 358 6.91 1.26 -5.00
C GLN A 358 7.09 0.06 -4.05
N ILE A 359 8.34 -0.32 -3.75
CA ILE A 359 8.67 -1.43 -2.87
C ILE A 359 8.58 -1.01 -1.40
N PHE A 360 9.15 0.13 -1.04
CA PHE A 360 9.26 0.57 0.36
C PHE A 360 8.06 1.39 0.83
N GLY A 361 7.20 1.86 -0.08
CA GLY A 361 6.08 2.76 0.23
C GLY A 361 6.53 4.13 0.76
N ARG A 362 7.78 4.53 0.49
CA ARG A 362 8.34 5.83 0.87
C ARG A 362 9.44 6.27 -0.08
N GLN A 363 9.55 7.56 -0.28
CA GLN A 363 10.71 8.14 -0.95
C GLN A 363 11.94 8.03 -0.03
N SER A 364 13.06 7.72 -0.61
CA SER A 364 14.33 7.71 0.09
C SER A 364 15.43 8.20 -0.85
N GLN A 365 16.32 9.00 -0.32
CA GLN A 365 17.52 9.38 -1.06
C GLN A 365 18.33 8.11 -1.39
N THR A 366 19.04 8.15 -2.50
CA THR A 366 19.94 7.07 -2.91
C THR A 366 21.27 7.31 -2.22
N ASP A 367 21.43 6.65 -1.05
CA ASP A 367 22.73 6.63 -0.36
C ASP A 367 23.71 5.76 -1.15
N LEU A 368 24.97 6.20 -1.23
CA LEU A 368 26.00 5.47 -1.96
C LEU A 368 26.90 4.62 -1.02
N PRO A 369 27.34 3.45 -1.48
CA PRO A 369 26.96 2.76 -2.72
C PRO A 369 25.53 2.24 -2.68
N ALA A 370 24.91 2.14 -3.85
CA ALA A 370 23.64 1.44 -4.03
C ALA A 370 23.73 0.48 -5.21
N SER A 371 23.26 -0.73 -5.04
CA SER A 371 23.30 -1.74 -6.08
C SER A 371 21.92 -2.35 -6.32
N PHE A 372 21.72 -2.82 -7.56
CA PHE A 372 20.48 -3.44 -7.99
C PHE A 372 20.80 -4.72 -8.76
N LEU A 373 20.11 -5.81 -8.41
CA LEU A 373 20.12 -7.04 -9.19
C LEU A 373 18.93 -6.99 -10.15
N ILE A 374 19.22 -6.98 -11.44
CA ILE A 374 18.21 -6.92 -12.51
C ILE A 374 18.31 -8.20 -13.33
N THR A 375 17.19 -8.83 -13.65
CA THR A 375 17.15 -10.03 -14.48
C THR A 375 17.46 -9.70 -15.94
N ALA A 376 17.73 -10.71 -16.75
CA ALA A 376 17.93 -10.58 -18.19
C ALA A 376 16.68 -9.97 -18.91
N ASP A 377 15.51 -10.15 -18.32
CA ASP A 377 14.23 -9.62 -18.84
C ASP A 377 13.94 -8.20 -18.35
N GLY A 378 14.85 -7.57 -17.61
CA GLY A 378 14.70 -6.20 -17.11
C GLY A 378 13.86 -6.08 -15.84
N GLU A 379 13.68 -7.15 -15.08
CA GLU A 379 12.96 -7.11 -13.81
C GLU A 379 13.91 -6.89 -12.63
N LEU A 380 13.57 -6.00 -11.74
CA LEU A 380 14.28 -5.80 -10.48
C LEU A 380 14.04 -6.98 -9.55
N ALA A 381 15.13 -7.63 -9.11
CA ALA A 381 15.11 -8.80 -8.25
C ALA A 381 15.64 -8.53 -6.84
N ALA A 382 16.61 -7.63 -6.69
CA ALA A 382 17.10 -7.21 -5.36
C ALA A 382 17.59 -5.76 -5.35
N ILE A 383 17.54 -5.16 -4.17
CA ILE A 383 18.07 -3.81 -3.87
C ILE A 383 19.07 -3.93 -2.73
N TYR A 384 20.24 -3.33 -2.91
CA TYR A 384 21.27 -3.21 -1.89
C TYR A 384 21.54 -1.74 -1.59
N ARG A 385 21.59 -1.39 -0.32
CA ARG A 385 21.97 -0.08 0.19
C ARG A 385 23.22 -0.23 1.04
N GLY A 386 24.22 0.58 0.78
CA GLY A 386 25.55 0.37 1.31
C GLY A 386 26.30 -0.74 0.52
N PRO A 387 27.56 -1.02 0.89
CA PRO A 387 28.40 -1.96 0.17
C PRO A 387 27.86 -3.39 0.23
N VAL A 388 27.92 -4.11 -0.89
CA VAL A 388 27.57 -5.53 -1.00
C VAL A 388 28.78 -6.32 -1.48
N SER A 389 29.09 -7.43 -0.82
CA SER A 389 30.18 -8.33 -1.25
C SER A 389 29.79 -9.12 -2.49
N VAL A 390 30.81 -9.51 -3.28
CA VAL A 390 30.61 -10.35 -4.47
C VAL A 390 29.98 -11.69 -4.10
N ASP A 391 30.39 -12.30 -2.96
CA ASP A 391 29.78 -13.56 -2.50
C ASP A 391 28.28 -13.43 -2.26
N ARG A 392 27.89 -12.35 -1.61
CA ARG A 392 26.48 -12.11 -1.33
C ARG A 392 25.69 -11.85 -2.60
N PHE A 393 26.22 -11.05 -3.51
CA PHE A 393 25.56 -10.77 -4.79
C PHE A 393 25.39 -12.04 -5.61
N LEU A 394 26.42 -12.88 -5.70
CA LEU A 394 26.37 -14.15 -6.42
C LEU A 394 25.37 -15.14 -5.80
N ALA A 395 25.29 -15.17 -4.46
CA ALA A 395 24.29 -15.99 -3.78
C ALA A 395 22.86 -15.58 -4.13
N ASP A 396 22.60 -14.27 -4.20
CA ASP A 396 21.29 -13.75 -4.59
C ASP A 396 21.02 -13.95 -6.09
N ALA A 397 22.02 -13.75 -6.95
CA ALA A 397 21.90 -13.99 -8.39
C ALA A 397 21.58 -15.48 -8.69
N ALA A 398 22.13 -16.42 -7.92
CA ALA A 398 21.80 -17.83 -8.05
C ALA A 398 20.31 -18.14 -7.80
N THR A 399 19.60 -17.29 -7.04
CA THR A 399 18.16 -17.45 -6.80
C THR A 399 17.29 -17.06 -7.99
N LEU A 400 17.83 -16.41 -9.00
CA LEU A 400 17.07 -15.96 -10.17
C LEU A 400 16.45 -17.12 -10.97
N SER A 401 17.05 -18.29 -10.92
CA SER A 401 16.55 -19.52 -11.55
C SER A 401 15.59 -20.32 -10.66
N ALA A 402 15.37 -19.89 -9.40
CA ALA A 402 14.49 -20.58 -8.48
C ALA A 402 13.02 -20.47 -8.91
N ASP A 403 12.25 -21.50 -8.60
CA ASP A 403 10.80 -21.44 -8.73
C ASP A 403 10.19 -20.37 -7.78
N PRO A 404 8.92 -19.98 -7.94
CA PRO A 404 8.32 -18.95 -7.10
C PRO A 404 8.34 -19.26 -5.60
N LYS A 405 8.32 -20.53 -5.22
CA LYS A 405 8.42 -20.96 -3.83
C LYS A 405 9.83 -20.80 -3.29
N GLY A 406 10.82 -21.24 -4.04
CA GLY A 406 12.23 -21.08 -3.67
C GLY A 406 12.66 -19.61 -3.61
N LEU A 407 12.18 -18.78 -4.54
CA LEU A 407 12.41 -17.33 -4.49
C LEU A 407 11.79 -16.71 -3.24
N MET A 408 10.56 -17.10 -2.88
CA MET A 408 9.93 -16.63 -1.67
C MET A 408 10.71 -17.05 -0.42
N GLU A 409 11.12 -18.33 -0.33
CA GLU A 409 11.91 -18.82 0.80
C GLU A 409 13.24 -18.09 0.94
N ALA A 410 13.92 -17.78 -0.17
CA ALA A 410 15.16 -17.01 -0.19
C ALA A 410 14.97 -15.54 0.22
N ALA A 411 13.81 -14.94 -0.10
CA ALA A 411 13.49 -13.55 0.22
C ALA A 411 13.06 -13.34 1.68
N LEU A 412 12.74 -14.41 2.42
CA LEU A 412 12.27 -14.30 3.80
C LEU A 412 13.42 -14.01 4.76
N PRO A 413 13.26 -13.10 5.70
CA PRO A 413 14.32 -12.74 6.66
C PRO A 413 14.55 -13.84 7.71
N PHE A 414 13.60 -14.73 7.91
CA PHE A 414 13.67 -15.88 8.84
C PHE A 414 12.65 -16.96 8.46
N PRO A 415 12.89 -18.23 8.82
CA PRO A 415 11.95 -19.32 8.54
C PRO A 415 10.60 -19.09 9.25
N GLY A 416 9.52 -19.44 8.59
CA GLY A 416 8.18 -19.31 9.16
C GLY A 416 7.07 -19.67 8.19
N VAL A 417 5.82 -19.56 8.65
CA VAL A 417 4.64 -19.65 7.80
C VAL A 417 4.25 -18.22 7.40
N TRP A 418 4.41 -17.93 6.12
CA TRP A 418 4.10 -16.62 5.58
C TRP A 418 2.85 -16.69 4.71
N PHE A 419 1.93 -15.77 4.95
CA PHE A 419 0.74 -15.62 4.13
C PHE A 419 1.07 -14.64 3.01
N ASP A 420 1.40 -15.16 1.85
CA ASP A 420 1.59 -14.35 0.66
C ASP A 420 0.38 -14.46 -0.24
N GLY A 421 -0.26 -13.34 -0.48
CA GLY A 421 -1.03 -13.18 -1.68
C GLY A 421 -0.03 -12.88 -2.81
N ARG A 422 0.38 -13.89 -3.56
CA ARG A 422 1.24 -13.76 -4.74
C ARG A 422 0.74 -12.63 -5.65
N ARG A 423 1.17 -11.42 -5.40
CA ARG A 423 0.92 -10.30 -6.28
C ARG A 423 2.15 -10.13 -7.14
N ARG A 424 2.11 -10.61 -8.38
CA ARG A 424 2.95 -10.02 -9.40
C ARG A 424 2.58 -8.54 -9.45
N SER A 425 3.47 -7.71 -8.96
CA SER A 425 3.24 -6.28 -8.91
C SER A 425 3.93 -5.67 -10.12
N VAL A 426 3.20 -5.57 -11.23
CA VAL A 426 3.52 -4.58 -12.25
C VAL A 426 2.65 -3.38 -11.93
N PRO A 427 3.13 -2.37 -11.21
CA PRO A 427 2.26 -1.32 -10.73
C PRO A 427 1.84 -0.41 -11.88
N ILE A 428 0.54 -0.20 -12.04
CA ILE A 428 0.00 0.82 -12.93
C ILE A 428 0.56 2.21 -12.60
N GLY A 429 0.99 2.42 -11.36
CA GLY A 429 1.73 3.60 -10.92
C GLY A 429 3.02 3.87 -11.71
N MET A 430 3.68 2.84 -12.26
CA MET A 430 4.84 3.02 -13.14
C MET A 430 4.46 3.74 -14.43
N VAL A 431 3.30 3.40 -15.00
CA VAL A 431 2.76 4.08 -16.18
C VAL A 431 2.42 5.53 -15.85
N ALA A 432 1.81 5.77 -14.70
CA ALA A 432 1.48 7.13 -14.25
C ALA A 432 2.74 7.99 -14.03
N ASP A 433 3.78 7.43 -13.40
CA ASP A 433 5.06 8.12 -13.21
C ASP A 433 5.72 8.50 -14.55
N LEU A 434 5.75 7.59 -15.53
CA LEU A 434 6.26 7.89 -16.86
C LEU A 434 5.47 9.00 -17.55
N ILE A 435 4.15 9.02 -17.37
CA ILE A 435 3.26 10.08 -17.87
C ILE A 435 3.59 11.43 -17.23
N ASP A 436 3.71 11.49 -15.92
CA ASP A 436 3.97 12.72 -15.16
C ASP A 436 5.33 13.35 -15.54
N HIS A 437 6.27 12.52 -15.97
CA HIS A 437 7.58 12.95 -16.46
C HIS A 437 7.68 13.06 -17.98
N GLN A 438 6.53 13.21 -18.68
CA GLN A 438 6.43 13.44 -20.12
C GLN A 438 6.99 12.33 -21.03
N ALA A 439 7.25 11.14 -20.47
CA ALA A 439 7.76 9.96 -21.16
C ALA A 439 6.61 9.11 -21.77
N ALA A 440 5.68 9.73 -22.49
CA ALA A 440 4.46 9.06 -22.97
C ALA A 440 4.75 7.88 -23.91
N GLN A 441 5.80 7.97 -24.75
CA GLN A 441 6.20 6.87 -25.64
C GLN A 441 6.62 5.64 -24.83
N GLU A 442 7.47 5.85 -23.81
CA GLU A 442 7.95 4.78 -22.94
C GLU A 442 6.83 4.19 -22.09
N ALA A 443 5.87 5.03 -21.67
CA ALA A 443 4.67 4.57 -20.99
C ALA A 443 3.85 3.64 -21.90
N ALA A 444 3.71 3.97 -23.20
CA ALA A 444 3.02 3.13 -24.17
C ALA A 444 3.75 1.80 -24.39
N ASP A 445 5.08 1.82 -24.51
CA ASP A 445 5.89 0.61 -24.67
C ASP A 445 5.79 -0.28 -23.41
N TYR A 446 5.83 0.32 -22.22
CA TYR A 446 5.64 -0.39 -20.97
C TYR A 446 4.24 -1.04 -20.88
N VAL A 447 3.19 -0.34 -21.28
CA VAL A 447 1.82 -0.89 -21.33
C VAL A 447 1.74 -2.06 -22.31
N ARG A 448 2.40 -1.99 -23.48
CA ARG A 448 2.40 -3.08 -24.48
C ARG A 448 3.04 -4.35 -23.92
N VAL A 449 4.21 -4.21 -23.31
CA VAL A 449 4.99 -5.35 -22.77
C VAL A 449 4.26 -6.00 -21.60
N HIS A 450 3.63 -5.22 -20.73
CA HIS A 450 3.06 -5.69 -19.47
C HIS A 450 1.52 -5.69 -19.45
N GLN A 451 0.85 -5.67 -20.60
CA GLN A 451 -0.61 -5.54 -20.71
C GLN A 451 -1.37 -6.58 -19.89
N SER A 452 -0.93 -7.83 -19.89
CA SER A 452 -1.61 -8.93 -19.18
C SER A 452 -1.73 -8.69 -17.68
N ASP A 453 -0.67 -8.14 -17.09
CA ASP A 453 -0.59 -7.90 -15.64
C ASP A 453 -1.20 -6.54 -15.25
N LEU A 454 -1.02 -5.54 -16.11
CA LEU A 454 -1.55 -4.19 -15.89
C LEU A 454 -3.07 -4.13 -16.03
N SER A 455 -3.64 -4.82 -17.03
CA SER A 455 -5.08 -4.75 -17.36
C SER A 455 -6.00 -5.22 -16.22
N GLN A 456 -5.47 -6.00 -15.27
CA GLN A 456 -6.20 -6.49 -14.11
C GLN A 456 -6.16 -5.51 -12.92
N GLN A 457 -5.41 -4.42 -13.02
CA GLN A 457 -5.23 -3.49 -11.91
C GLN A 457 -6.31 -2.41 -11.89
N PRO A 458 -6.76 -1.99 -10.69
CA PRO A 458 -7.66 -0.85 -10.55
C PRO A 458 -7.04 0.42 -11.18
N GLY A 459 -7.84 1.18 -11.92
CA GLY A 459 -7.41 2.41 -12.58
C GLY A 459 -6.70 2.24 -13.92
N TYR A 460 -6.48 1.00 -14.40
CA TYR A 460 -5.82 0.75 -15.69
C TYR A 460 -6.47 1.51 -16.84
N ALA A 461 -7.79 1.38 -17.01
CA ALA A 461 -8.50 2.03 -18.10
C ALA A 461 -8.41 3.56 -18.06
N GLU A 462 -8.40 4.14 -16.86
CA GLU A 462 -8.26 5.58 -16.64
C GLU A 462 -6.85 6.07 -17.05
N VAL A 463 -5.81 5.42 -16.53
CA VAL A 463 -4.42 5.80 -16.78
C VAL A 463 -4.03 5.58 -18.23
N VAL A 464 -4.38 4.43 -18.82
CA VAL A 464 -4.06 4.12 -20.23
C VAL A 464 -4.90 4.97 -21.18
N GLY A 465 -6.15 5.26 -20.85
CA GLY A 465 -6.99 6.20 -21.60
C GLY A 465 -6.43 7.63 -21.59
N TYR A 466 -5.90 8.08 -20.44
CA TYR A 466 -5.22 9.36 -20.35
C TYR A 466 -3.90 9.39 -21.16
N LEU A 467 -3.13 8.31 -21.12
CA LEU A 467 -1.95 8.13 -21.98
C LEU A 467 -2.29 8.28 -23.46
N GLY A 468 -3.39 7.65 -23.92
CA GLY A 468 -3.91 7.82 -25.27
C GLY A 468 -4.19 9.29 -25.61
N THR A 469 -4.77 10.03 -24.67
CA THR A 469 -5.03 11.47 -24.86
C THR A 469 -3.74 12.28 -25.01
N LEU A 470 -2.71 11.99 -24.23
CA LEU A 470 -1.41 12.66 -24.32
C LEU A 470 -0.68 12.35 -25.63
N LEU A 471 -0.74 11.10 -26.09
CA LEU A 471 -0.17 10.70 -27.39
C LEU A 471 -0.87 11.43 -28.54
N ALA A 472 -2.20 11.55 -28.49
CA ALA A 472 -2.97 12.30 -29.48
C ALA A 472 -2.58 13.80 -29.49
N GLN A 473 -2.38 14.42 -28.33
CA GLN A 473 -1.91 15.80 -28.23
C GLN A 473 -0.50 16.01 -28.81
N LYS A 474 0.35 14.99 -28.75
CA LYS A 474 1.67 14.98 -29.41
C LYS A 474 1.61 14.67 -30.90
N GLY A 475 0.43 14.39 -31.44
CA GLY A 475 0.21 14.08 -32.86
C GLY A 475 0.35 12.60 -33.22
N ASP A 476 0.63 11.74 -32.25
CA ASP A 476 0.74 10.29 -32.45
C ASP A 476 -0.63 9.63 -32.31
N LEU A 477 -1.47 9.79 -33.34
CA LEU A 477 -2.85 9.33 -33.31
C LEU A 477 -2.97 7.80 -33.41
N GLU A 478 -2.04 7.12 -34.07
CA GLU A 478 -2.05 5.66 -34.18
C GLU A 478 -1.86 5.00 -32.81
N GLN A 479 -0.84 5.42 -32.08
CA GLN A 479 -0.60 4.92 -30.72
C GLN A 479 -1.69 5.37 -29.74
N ALA A 480 -2.24 6.56 -29.91
CA ALA A 480 -3.39 7.02 -29.12
C ALA A 480 -4.59 6.09 -29.26
N LEU A 481 -4.95 5.73 -30.48
CA LEU A 481 -6.05 4.80 -30.76
C LEU A 481 -5.77 3.39 -30.22
N GLU A 482 -4.52 2.95 -30.26
CA GLU A 482 -4.12 1.70 -29.62
C GLU A 482 -4.37 1.73 -28.11
N MET A 483 -3.92 2.78 -27.42
CA MET A 483 -4.12 2.93 -25.96
C MET A 483 -5.61 3.03 -25.60
N TYR A 484 -6.41 3.73 -26.40
CA TYR A 484 -7.86 3.78 -26.19
C TYR A 484 -8.51 2.39 -26.32
N ARG A 485 -8.13 1.57 -27.33
CA ARG A 485 -8.64 0.20 -27.46
C ARG A 485 -8.29 -0.64 -26.24
N LYS A 486 -7.03 -0.61 -25.78
CA LYS A 486 -6.59 -1.33 -24.57
C LYS A 486 -7.34 -0.89 -23.31
N ALA A 487 -7.61 0.40 -23.17
CA ALA A 487 -8.39 0.93 -22.05
C ALA A 487 -9.86 0.43 -22.10
N LEU A 488 -10.48 0.41 -23.28
CA LEU A 488 -11.87 -0.05 -23.49
C LEU A 488 -12.02 -1.57 -23.40
N GLU A 489 -10.97 -2.35 -23.69
CA GLU A 489 -10.94 -3.79 -23.42
C GLU A 489 -11.08 -4.08 -21.92
N ALA A 490 -10.46 -3.25 -21.06
CA ALA A 490 -10.53 -3.40 -19.61
C ALA A 490 -11.79 -2.77 -19.01
N ASP A 491 -12.20 -1.60 -19.47
CA ASP A 491 -13.46 -0.95 -19.09
C ASP A 491 -14.24 -0.43 -20.32
N PRO A 492 -15.17 -1.23 -20.84
CA PRO A 492 -16.00 -0.82 -21.97
C PRO A 492 -16.92 0.39 -21.69
N LYS A 493 -16.99 0.84 -20.45
CA LYS A 493 -17.83 1.97 -20.02
C LYS A 493 -17.02 3.23 -19.69
N ALA A 494 -15.74 3.26 -19.98
CA ALA A 494 -14.88 4.42 -19.77
C ALA A 494 -15.30 5.59 -20.67
N VAL A 495 -16.26 6.39 -20.22
CA VAL A 495 -16.90 7.47 -21.01
C VAL A 495 -15.88 8.44 -21.62
N PRO A 496 -14.85 8.94 -20.92
CA PRO A 496 -13.85 9.82 -21.53
C PRO A 496 -13.10 9.16 -22.69
N VAL A 497 -12.78 7.88 -22.55
CA VAL A 497 -12.05 7.12 -23.56
C VAL A 497 -12.91 6.90 -24.82
N LEU A 498 -14.17 6.49 -24.63
CA LEU A 498 -15.15 6.35 -25.70
C LEU A 498 -15.28 7.64 -26.50
N ASN A 499 -15.45 8.78 -25.80
CA ASN A 499 -15.58 10.09 -26.40
C ASN A 499 -14.33 10.51 -27.19
N ASN A 500 -13.15 10.36 -26.61
CA ASN A 500 -11.90 10.77 -27.23
C ASN A 500 -11.55 9.90 -28.44
N MET A 501 -11.75 8.59 -28.32
CA MET A 501 -11.59 7.66 -29.45
C MET A 501 -12.53 8.02 -30.61
N ALA A 502 -13.81 8.27 -30.32
CA ALA A 502 -14.79 8.68 -31.31
C ALA A 502 -14.37 9.96 -32.03
N TRP A 503 -13.92 10.96 -31.28
CA TRP A 503 -13.45 12.22 -31.86
C TRP A 503 -12.29 12.01 -32.82
N HIS A 504 -11.27 11.25 -32.46
CA HIS A 504 -10.11 11.01 -33.32
C HIS A 504 -10.45 10.16 -34.55
N LEU A 505 -11.32 9.17 -34.43
CA LEU A 505 -11.79 8.39 -35.55
C LEU A 505 -12.60 9.22 -36.56
N ALA A 506 -13.34 10.22 -36.08
CA ALA A 506 -14.13 11.11 -36.94
C ALA A 506 -13.29 12.21 -37.62
N THR A 507 -12.24 12.70 -36.94
CA THR A 507 -11.51 13.93 -37.30
C THR A 507 -10.05 13.68 -37.69
N HIS A 508 -9.63 12.42 -37.88
CA HIS A 508 -8.25 12.12 -38.23
C HIS A 508 -7.79 12.94 -39.46
N PRO A 509 -6.61 13.59 -39.43
CA PRO A 509 -6.11 14.40 -40.54
C PRO A 509 -6.02 13.62 -41.85
N ASP A 510 -5.57 12.38 -41.80
CA ASP A 510 -5.59 11.46 -42.95
C ASP A 510 -6.98 10.81 -43.10
N PRO A 511 -7.69 11.09 -44.21
CA PRO A 511 -9.01 10.50 -44.44
C PRO A 511 -9.01 8.97 -44.49
N SER A 512 -7.90 8.32 -44.87
CA SER A 512 -7.81 6.86 -44.95
C SER A 512 -7.79 6.20 -43.56
N GLN A 513 -7.48 6.96 -42.52
CA GLN A 513 -7.46 6.51 -41.12
C GLN A 513 -8.76 6.85 -40.37
N ARG A 514 -9.73 7.47 -41.03
CA ARG A 514 -11.04 7.74 -40.45
C ARG A 514 -11.92 6.50 -40.48
N ASP A 515 -12.64 6.28 -39.40
CA ASP A 515 -13.70 5.28 -39.31
C ASP A 515 -14.97 5.93 -38.73
N PRO A 516 -15.78 6.58 -39.59
CA PRO A 516 -16.97 7.28 -39.13
C PRO A 516 -18.02 6.36 -38.50
N GLN A 517 -18.10 5.10 -38.91
CA GLN A 517 -19.07 4.15 -38.36
C GLN A 517 -18.68 3.75 -36.94
N LEU A 518 -17.41 3.43 -36.72
CA LEU A 518 -16.89 3.14 -35.37
C LEU A 518 -16.96 4.40 -34.50
N ALA A 519 -16.69 5.59 -35.05
CA ALA A 519 -16.83 6.86 -34.31
C ALA A 519 -18.26 7.07 -33.81
N ILE A 520 -19.28 6.83 -34.65
CA ILE A 520 -20.69 6.89 -34.21
C ILE A 520 -20.94 5.89 -33.08
N GLN A 521 -20.51 4.65 -33.25
CA GLN A 521 -20.72 3.60 -32.25
C GLN A 521 -20.15 4.00 -30.89
N GLN A 522 -18.91 4.50 -30.83
CA GLN A 522 -18.25 4.90 -29.61
C GLN A 522 -18.90 6.15 -29.00
N ALA A 523 -19.20 7.17 -29.80
CA ALA A 523 -19.85 8.39 -29.32
C ALA A 523 -21.28 8.13 -28.82
N GLU A 524 -22.04 7.25 -29.47
CA GLU A 524 -23.36 6.83 -28.97
C GLU A 524 -23.27 6.08 -27.66
N ALA A 525 -22.28 5.18 -27.50
CA ALA A 525 -22.03 4.49 -26.23
C ALA A 525 -21.76 5.50 -25.10
N ALA A 526 -20.88 6.49 -25.34
CA ALA A 526 -20.61 7.56 -24.39
C ALA A 526 -21.86 8.39 -24.07
N ALA A 527 -22.65 8.76 -25.09
CA ALA A 527 -23.88 9.52 -24.94
C ALA A 527 -24.95 8.75 -24.15
N LYS A 528 -25.13 7.47 -24.41
CA LYS A 528 -26.05 6.58 -23.67
C LYS A 528 -25.65 6.47 -22.18
N LEU A 529 -24.37 6.25 -21.89
CA LEU A 529 -23.86 6.16 -20.51
C LEU A 529 -24.05 7.45 -19.73
N THR A 530 -24.07 8.59 -20.41
CA THR A 530 -24.35 9.91 -19.80
C THR A 530 -25.81 10.35 -19.93
N ASN A 531 -26.69 9.46 -20.32
CA ASN A 531 -28.11 9.74 -20.58
C ASN A 531 -28.33 10.93 -21.53
N TYR A 532 -27.43 11.13 -22.49
CA TYR A 532 -27.44 12.26 -23.43
C TYR A 532 -27.49 13.63 -22.77
N ARG A 533 -26.86 13.79 -21.58
CA ARG A 533 -26.90 15.04 -20.78
C ARG A 533 -25.57 15.80 -20.77
N VAL A 534 -24.62 15.41 -21.59
CA VAL A 534 -23.31 16.07 -21.67
C VAL A 534 -23.10 16.65 -23.06
N ALA A 535 -23.13 17.99 -23.16
CA ALA A 535 -23.10 18.71 -24.43
C ALA A 535 -21.83 18.45 -25.26
N SER A 536 -20.65 18.31 -24.61
CA SER A 536 -19.40 18.00 -25.31
C SER A 536 -19.39 16.60 -25.92
N ILE A 537 -20.03 15.61 -25.30
CA ILE A 537 -20.17 14.26 -25.87
C ILE A 537 -21.13 14.28 -27.05
N LEU A 538 -22.20 15.06 -26.98
CA LEU A 538 -23.10 15.24 -28.13
C LEU A 538 -22.45 16.01 -29.29
N ASP A 539 -21.52 16.94 -29.00
CA ASP A 539 -20.69 17.56 -30.04
C ASP A 539 -19.83 16.53 -30.79
N THR A 540 -19.20 15.61 -30.04
CA THR A 540 -18.43 14.50 -30.63
C THR A 540 -19.33 13.58 -31.46
N LEU A 541 -20.52 13.24 -30.97
CA LEU A 541 -21.49 12.41 -31.71
C LEU A 541 -21.94 13.10 -32.99
N ALA A 542 -22.22 14.40 -32.94
CA ALA A 542 -22.55 15.17 -34.12
C ALA A 542 -21.39 15.23 -35.13
N THR A 543 -20.13 15.34 -34.64
CA THR A 543 -18.94 15.27 -35.49
C THR A 543 -18.82 13.90 -36.19
N ALA A 544 -19.13 12.83 -35.46
CA ALA A 544 -19.11 11.48 -36.01
C ALA A 544 -20.19 11.28 -37.09
N TYR A 545 -21.40 11.81 -36.87
CA TYR A 545 -22.46 11.82 -37.89
C TYR A 545 -22.08 12.66 -39.13
N GLU A 546 -21.45 13.82 -38.93
CA GLU A 546 -20.95 14.66 -40.02
C GLU A 546 -19.89 13.92 -40.84
N ALA A 547 -18.94 13.26 -40.21
CA ALA A 547 -17.92 12.46 -40.86
C ALA A 547 -18.51 11.27 -41.66
N ALA A 548 -19.67 10.76 -41.25
CA ALA A 548 -20.43 9.71 -41.93
C ALA A 548 -21.44 10.24 -42.97
N GLU A 549 -21.41 11.54 -43.26
CA GLU A 549 -22.34 12.22 -44.20
C GLU A 549 -23.82 12.16 -43.78
N GLN A 550 -24.08 11.92 -42.45
CA GLN A 550 -25.43 11.85 -41.88
C GLN A 550 -25.87 13.22 -41.34
N SER A 551 -26.04 14.20 -42.22
CA SER A 551 -26.27 15.61 -41.89
C SER A 551 -27.50 15.85 -41.03
N ASP A 552 -28.60 15.09 -41.24
CA ASP A 552 -29.82 15.27 -40.44
C ASP A 552 -29.64 14.85 -38.97
N GLN A 553 -28.94 13.71 -38.70
CA GLN A 553 -28.62 13.28 -37.36
C GLN A 553 -27.62 14.23 -36.69
N ALA A 554 -26.63 14.72 -37.45
CA ALA A 554 -25.69 15.71 -36.97
C ALA A 554 -26.40 16.98 -36.50
N ARG A 555 -27.32 17.52 -37.31
CA ARG A 555 -28.12 18.69 -36.97
C ARG A 555 -28.95 18.49 -35.71
N ALA A 556 -29.74 17.41 -35.66
CA ALA A 556 -30.59 17.11 -34.49
C ALA A 556 -29.78 16.94 -33.22
N THR A 557 -28.60 16.32 -33.33
CA THR A 557 -27.69 16.12 -32.18
C THR A 557 -27.08 17.44 -31.69
N LEU A 558 -26.70 18.35 -32.62
CA LEU A 558 -26.20 19.69 -32.29
C LEU A 558 -27.27 20.55 -31.62
N ASP A 559 -28.53 20.50 -32.14
CA ASP A 559 -29.64 21.26 -31.53
C ASP A 559 -29.84 20.85 -30.06
N ARG A 560 -29.80 19.54 -29.76
CA ARG A 560 -29.86 19.03 -28.41
C ARG A 560 -28.63 19.43 -27.56
N ALA A 561 -27.42 19.39 -28.14
CA ALA A 561 -26.21 19.81 -27.45
C ALA A 561 -26.24 21.29 -27.06
N ILE A 562 -26.78 22.16 -27.98
CA ILE A 562 -26.95 23.60 -27.73
C ILE A 562 -27.92 23.83 -26.57
N GLU A 563 -29.07 23.15 -26.58
CA GLU A 563 -30.05 23.25 -25.51
C GLU A 563 -29.44 22.92 -24.13
N ILE A 564 -28.72 21.78 -24.03
CA ILE A 564 -28.07 21.36 -22.78
C ILE A 564 -26.97 22.33 -22.35
N ALA A 565 -26.15 22.81 -23.32
CA ALA A 565 -25.10 23.78 -23.02
C ALA A 565 -25.67 25.12 -22.54
N GLN A 566 -26.82 25.57 -23.08
CA GLN A 566 -27.53 26.76 -22.64
C GLN A 566 -28.08 26.59 -21.22
N GLN A 567 -28.73 25.45 -20.91
CA GLN A 567 -29.23 25.15 -19.58
C GLN A 567 -28.11 25.10 -18.53
N ARG A 568 -26.88 24.83 -18.94
CA ARG A 568 -25.70 24.78 -18.06
C ARG A 568 -24.83 26.05 -18.14
N GLU A 569 -25.31 27.10 -18.78
CA GLU A 569 -24.61 28.40 -18.90
C GLU A 569 -23.20 28.31 -19.51
N GLN A 570 -22.96 27.31 -20.38
CA GLN A 570 -21.68 27.07 -21.07
C GLN A 570 -21.55 27.96 -22.32
N THR A 571 -21.43 29.25 -22.14
CA THR A 571 -21.54 30.27 -23.21
C THR A 571 -20.58 30.06 -24.37
N GLU A 572 -19.30 29.71 -24.09
CA GLU A 572 -18.29 29.44 -25.14
C GLU A 572 -18.66 28.22 -25.97
N LEU A 573 -19.10 27.16 -25.30
CA LEU A 573 -19.53 25.93 -25.99
C LEU A 573 -20.77 26.19 -26.86
N VAL A 574 -21.75 26.94 -26.36
CA VAL A 574 -22.94 27.34 -27.10
C VAL A 574 -22.55 28.07 -28.40
N THR A 575 -21.63 29.03 -28.32
CA THR A 575 -21.17 29.80 -29.48
C THR A 575 -20.53 28.88 -30.53
N ARG A 576 -19.66 27.98 -30.09
CA ARG A 576 -18.98 27.00 -30.94
C ARG A 576 -19.97 26.03 -31.61
N LEU A 577 -20.93 25.49 -30.87
CA LEU A 577 -21.94 24.58 -31.37
C LEU A 577 -22.86 25.23 -32.38
N LYS A 578 -23.30 26.48 -32.17
CA LYS A 578 -24.11 27.25 -33.11
C LYS A 578 -23.36 27.51 -34.41
N ALA A 579 -22.09 27.90 -34.33
CA ALA A 579 -21.27 28.09 -35.53
C ALA A 579 -21.06 26.78 -36.31
N LYS A 580 -20.96 25.64 -35.64
CA LYS A 580 -20.91 24.33 -36.30
C LYS A 580 -22.24 23.95 -36.95
N ARG A 581 -23.35 24.20 -36.23
CA ARG A 581 -24.69 23.94 -36.69
C ARG A 581 -25.05 24.71 -37.99
N SER A 582 -24.61 25.99 -38.10
CA SER A 582 -24.87 26.83 -39.28
C SER A 582 -24.07 26.40 -40.51
N LYS A 583 -22.99 25.63 -40.35
CA LYS A 583 -22.25 25.09 -41.51
C LYS A 583 -22.91 23.86 -42.15
N LEU A 584 -23.86 23.26 -41.48
CA LEU A 584 -24.61 22.11 -41.96
C LEU A 584 -25.93 22.49 -42.66
N GLU A 585 -26.24 23.79 -42.74
CA GLU A 585 -27.33 24.35 -43.58
C GLU A 585 -26.88 24.46 -45.03
#